data_f55db72434747823466708e45658a6c6
#
_entry.id   f55db72434747823466708e45658a6c6
#
_cell.length_a   1.000
_cell.length_b   1.000
_cell.length_c   1.000
_cell.angle_alpha   90.00
_cell.angle_beta   90.00
_cell.angle_gamma   90.00
#
_symmetry.space_group_name_H-M   'P 1'
#
loop_
_entity.id
_entity.type
_entity.pdbx_description
1 polymer ?
#
loop_
_entity_poly.entity_id
_entity_poly.type
_entity_poly.pdbx_seq_one_letter_code
_entity_poly.pdbx_strand_id
1 'polypeptide(L)'
;MKKILLSLLTLILIAGTANAQSKKKNIDPDNLPKVANELIQKHWPSCVIDNAYMRGREYEVLLSDGTTIEFDAKGVWKEMECTDGLPVTLVPVYITRYIVNRYPKQLIIDCEKMRGGYEVTLTNGLEIQFDLRGNVTHVDD
;
A
#
# COMPACT_ATOMS: atom_id res chain seq x y z
N MET A 1 19.60 -15.95 10.38
CA MET A 1 18.42 -16.44 11.11
C MET A 1 17.22 -15.64 10.65
N LYS A 2 16.29 -16.29 9.99
CA LYS A 2 15.04 -15.63 9.58
C LYS A 2 14.22 -15.37 10.83
N LYS A 3 14.25 -14.18 11.36
CA LYS A 3 13.21 -13.72 12.27
C LYS A 3 12.01 -13.41 11.43
N ILE A 4 11.08 -14.36 11.36
CA ILE A 4 9.71 -14.07 10.98
C ILE A 4 9.21 -13.16 12.10
N LEU A 5 9.35 -11.86 11.91
CA LEU A 5 8.54 -10.91 12.61
C LEU A 5 7.14 -11.06 12.00
N LEU A 6 6.45 -12.10 12.50
CA LEU A 6 5.02 -11.93 12.66
C LEU A 6 4.90 -10.55 13.30
N SER A 7 4.34 -9.60 12.57
CA SER A 7 3.76 -8.41 13.16
C SER A 7 2.80 -8.95 14.22
N LEU A 8 3.36 -9.18 15.39
CA LEU A 8 2.58 -9.43 16.58
C LEU A 8 1.88 -8.12 16.79
N LEU A 9 0.68 -8.06 16.27
CA LEU A 9 -0.35 -7.15 16.74
C LEU A 9 -0.34 -7.33 18.25
N THR A 10 0.49 -6.55 18.92
CA THR A 10 0.45 -6.44 20.37
C THR A 10 -0.92 -5.86 20.64
N LEU A 11 -1.84 -6.76 20.91
CA LEU A 11 -3.13 -6.45 21.48
C LEU A 11 -2.85 -5.85 22.85
N ILE A 12 -2.53 -4.57 22.86
CA ILE A 12 -2.57 -3.80 24.10
C ILE A 12 -4.05 -3.66 24.39
N LEU A 13 -4.53 -4.55 25.23
CA LEU A 13 -5.79 -4.39 25.92
C LEU A 13 -5.65 -3.16 26.82
N ILE A 14 -5.83 -1.97 26.23
CA ILE A 14 -6.13 -0.81 27.03
C ILE A 14 -7.64 -0.86 27.27
N ALA A 15 -7.99 -1.39 28.43
CA ALA A 15 -9.34 -1.23 28.95
C ALA A 15 -9.67 0.26 29.04
N GLY A 16 -10.74 0.66 28.35
CA GLY A 16 -11.45 1.90 28.61
C GLY A 16 -11.07 3.13 27.82
N THR A 17 -11.45 3.15 26.58
CA THR A 17 -12.21 4.20 25.89
C THR A 17 -12.69 3.60 24.59
N ALA A 18 -13.98 3.53 24.37
CA ALA A 18 -14.57 3.09 23.13
C ALA A 18 -14.28 4.16 22.04
N ASN A 19 -13.08 4.17 21.51
CA ASN A 19 -12.86 4.71 20.19
C ASN A 19 -13.56 3.76 19.24
N ALA A 20 -14.75 4.16 18.81
CA ALA A 20 -15.44 3.50 17.72
C ALA A 20 -14.49 3.53 16.52
N GLN A 21 -13.74 2.43 16.28
CA GLN A 21 -13.11 2.21 14.99
C GLN A 21 -14.25 2.29 13.98
N SER A 22 -14.17 3.26 13.08
CA SER A 22 -15.16 3.42 12.03
C SER A 22 -15.25 2.10 11.27
N LYS A 23 -16.46 1.51 11.23
CA LYS A 23 -16.69 0.23 10.57
C LYS A 23 -16.44 0.38 9.08
N LYS A 24 -15.77 -0.60 8.50
CA LYS A 24 -15.62 -0.79 7.07
C LYS A 24 -17.00 -0.96 6.43
N LYS A 25 -17.36 -0.08 5.51
CA LYS A 25 -18.64 -0.08 4.82
C LYS A 25 -18.42 -0.35 3.34
N ASN A 26 -19.12 -1.34 2.78
CA ASN A 26 -19.17 -1.54 1.34
C ASN A 26 -19.78 -0.33 0.65
N ILE A 27 -19.17 0.09 -0.44
CA ILE A 27 -19.68 1.15 -1.31
C ILE A 27 -19.69 0.67 -2.75
N ASP A 28 -20.52 1.28 -3.57
CA ASP A 28 -20.44 1.12 -5.01
C ASP A 28 -19.14 1.75 -5.51
N PRO A 29 -18.37 1.07 -6.39
CA PRO A 29 -17.16 1.64 -7.00
C PRO A 29 -17.36 3.00 -7.66
N ASP A 30 -18.56 3.27 -8.18
CA ASP A 30 -18.92 4.57 -8.77
C ASP A 30 -18.92 5.71 -7.73
N ASN A 31 -19.00 5.38 -6.46
CA ASN A 31 -18.91 6.34 -5.36
C ASN A 31 -17.47 6.64 -4.88
N LEU A 32 -16.48 5.99 -5.49
CA LEU A 32 -15.07 6.35 -5.25
C LEU A 32 -14.77 7.74 -5.81
N PRO A 33 -13.83 8.48 -5.19
CA PRO A 33 -13.34 9.71 -5.80
C PRO A 33 -12.88 9.46 -7.24
N LYS A 34 -13.19 10.37 -8.14
CA LYS A 34 -12.83 10.26 -9.57
C LYS A 34 -11.34 10.00 -9.78
N VAL A 35 -10.50 10.68 -9.00
CA VAL A 35 -9.03 10.52 -9.04
C VAL A 35 -8.60 9.08 -8.74
N ALA A 36 -9.26 8.41 -7.80
CA ALA A 36 -8.99 7.01 -7.47
C ALA A 36 -9.37 6.08 -8.64
N ASN A 37 -10.55 6.27 -9.23
CA ASN A 37 -10.97 5.49 -10.39
C ASN A 37 -10.06 5.69 -11.61
N GLU A 38 -9.64 6.92 -11.88
CA GLU A 38 -8.70 7.25 -12.97
C GLU A 38 -7.34 6.58 -12.77
N LEU A 39 -6.83 6.57 -11.54
CA LEU A 39 -5.59 5.86 -11.20
C LEU A 39 -5.69 4.37 -11.49
N ILE A 40 -6.78 3.73 -11.06
CA ILE A 40 -6.99 2.30 -11.27
C ILE A 40 -7.10 1.98 -12.76
N GLN A 41 -7.88 2.73 -13.51
CA GLN A 41 -8.05 2.54 -14.95
C GLN A 41 -6.73 2.69 -15.72
N LYS A 42 -5.90 3.63 -15.30
CA LYS A 42 -4.62 3.91 -15.95
C LYS A 42 -3.59 2.82 -15.70
N HIS A 43 -3.48 2.32 -14.46
CA HIS A 43 -2.39 1.45 -14.04
C HIS A 43 -2.77 -0.04 -13.95
N TRP A 44 -4.06 -0.33 -13.86
CA TRP A 44 -4.61 -1.69 -13.87
C TRP A 44 -5.73 -1.84 -14.91
N PRO A 45 -5.45 -1.56 -16.19
CA PRO A 45 -6.51 -1.52 -17.21
C PRO A 45 -7.19 -2.88 -17.46
N SER A 46 -6.54 -3.97 -17.08
CA SER A 46 -7.07 -5.33 -17.23
C SER A 46 -7.82 -5.83 -15.98
N CYS A 47 -7.81 -5.06 -14.91
CA CYS A 47 -8.49 -5.42 -13.67
C CYS A 47 -9.86 -4.75 -13.56
N VAL A 48 -10.75 -5.43 -12.83
CA VAL A 48 -12.00 -4.85 -12.35
C VAL A 48 -11.93 -4.66 -10.83
N ILE A 49 -12.75 -3.76 -10.31
CA ILE A 49 -12.88 -3.58 -8.87
C ILE A 49 -13.83 -4.65 -8.35
N ASP A 50 -13.31 -5.60 -7.56
CA ASP A 50 -14.12 -6.64 -6.94
C ASP A 50 -14.88 -6.10 -5.72
N ASN A 51 -14.22 -5.27 -4.93
CA ASN A 51 -14.81 -4.64 -3.75
C ASN A 51 -14.26 -3.25 -3.55
N ALA A 52 -15.11 -2.35 -3.11
CA ALA A 52 -14.77 -1.02 -2.65
C ALA A 52 -15.36 -0.78 -1.26
N TYR A 53 -14.57 -0.21 -0.38
CA TYR A 53 -14.95 0.04 1.00
C TYR A 53 -14.64 1.47 1.40
N MET A 54 -15.41 1.97 2.33
CA MET A 54 -15.15 3.22 3.03
C MET A 54 -14.99 2.93 4.53
N ARG A 55 -13.94 3.50 5.13
CA ARG A 55 -13.70 3.48 6.57
C ARG A 55 -13.45 4.91 7.02
N GLY A 56 -14.44 5.51 7.70
CA GLY A 56 -14.38 6.93 8.01
C GLY A 56 -14.41 7.75 6.72
N ARG A 57 -13.32 8.45 6.43
CA ARG A 57 -13.14 9.25 5.22
C ARG A 57 -12.19 8.62 4.20
N GLU A 58 -11.61 7.48 4.53
CA GLU A 58 -10.65 6.77 3.69
C GLU A 58 -11.34 5.67 2.89
N TYR A 59 -10.72 5.27 1.80
CA TYR A 59 -11.23 4.23 0.93
C TYR A 59 -10.22 3.10 0.79
N GLU A 60 -10.73 1.90 0.60
CA GLU A 60 -9.96 0.71 0.29
C GLU A 60 -10.58 -0.01 -0.91
N VAL A 61 -9.77 -0.44 -1.84
CA VAL A 61 -10.22 -1.14 -3.05
C VAL A 61 -9.49 -2.46 -3.18
N LEU A 62 -10.25 -3.52 -3.49
CA LEU A 62 -9.72 -4.82 -3.90
C LEU A 62 -9.95 -5.00 -5.38
N LEU A 63 -8.88 -5.24 -6.14
CA LEU A 63 -8.92 -5.52 -7.57
C LEU A 63 -8.97 -7.02 -7.86
N SER A 64 -9.38 -7.38 -9.07
CA SER A 64 -9.54 -8.77 -9.51
C SER A 64 -8.25 -9.59 -9.54
N ASP A 65 -7.08 -8.96 -9.58
CA ASP A 65 -5.77 -9.62 -9.48
C ASP A 65 -5.27 -9.80 -8.02
N GLY A 66 -6.07 -9.41 -7.03
CA GLY A 66 -5.73 -9.45 -5.62
C GLY A 66 -5.02 -8.20 -5.10
N THR A 67 -4.76 -7.21 -5.95
CA THR A 67 -4.20 -5.92 -5.52
C THR A 67 -5.16 -5.22 -4.56
N THR A 68 -4.63 -4.70 -3.46
CA THR A 68 -5.35 -3.81 -2.56
C THR A 68 -4.74 -2.41 -2.61
N ILE A 69 -5.60 -1.40 -2.60
CA ILE A 69 -5.17 0.00 -2.62
C ILE A 69 -5.96 0.77 -1.57
N GLU A 70 -5.25 1.48 -0.71
CA GLU A 70 -5.84 2.43 0.22
C GLU A 70 -5.70 3.85 -0.30
N PHE A 71 -6.77 4.63 -0.19
CA PHE A 71 -6.85 6.02 -0.62
C PHE A 71 -7.27 6.90 0.55
N ASP A 72 -6.78 8.14 0.56
CA ASP A 72 -7.29 9.16 1.45
C ASP A 72 -8.69 9.66 1.02
N ALA A 73 -9.25 10.60 1.78
CA ALA A 73 -10.57 11.17 1.51
C ALA A 73 -10.68 11.88 0.15
N LYS A 74 -9.57 12.31 -0.43
CA LYS A 74 -9.49 12.98 -1.75
C LYS A 74 -9.28 12.01 -2.90
N GLY A 75 -9.07 10.72 -2.61
CA GLY A 75 -8.76 9.71 -3.62
C GLY A 75 -7.29 9.62 -4.01
N VAL A 76 -6.39 10.17 -3.20
CA VAL A 76 -4.95 10.01 -3.36
C VAL A 76 -4.53 8.72 -2.66
N TRP A 77 -3.78 7.87 -3.36
CA TRP A 77 -3.35 6.59 -2.78
C TRP A 77 -2.39 6.80 -1.59
N LYS A 78 -2.51 5.93 -0.60
CA LYS A 78 -1.70 5.90 0.62
C LYS A 78 -0.82 4.66 0.69
N GLU A 79 -1.38 3.52 0.35
CA GLU A 79 -0.72 2.22 0.36
C GLU A 79 -1.23 1.36 -0.77
N MET A 80 -0.33 0.58 -1.37
CA MET A 80 -0.65 -0.40 -2.41
C MET A 80 0.06 -1.70 -2.09
N GLU A 81 -0.67 -2.81 -2.20
CA GLU A 81 -0.14 -4.15 -2.01
C GLU A 81 -0.56 -5.06 -3.17
N CYS A 82 0.40 -5.79 -3.74
CA CYS A 82 0.15 -6.80 -4.75
C CYS A 82 1.22 -7.90 -4.66
N THR A 83 0.82 -9.13 -4.35
CA THR A 83 1.75 -10.27 -4.21
C THR A 83 2.48 -10.61 -5.50
N ASP A 84 1.93 -10.25 -6.65
CA ASP A 84 2.53 -10.48 -7.97
C ASP A 84 3.41 -9.30 -8.46
N GLY A 85 3.60 -8.30 -7.63
CA GLY A 85 4.38 -7.10 -7.93
C GLY A 85 3.52 -5.90 -8.31
N LEU A 86 3.88 -4.75 -7.75
CA LEU A 86 3.24 -3.47 -8.06
C LEU A 86 3.66 -2.94 -9.43
N PRO A 87 2.78 -2.18 -10.12
CA PRO A 87 3.18 -1.45 -11.32
C PRO A 87 4.31 -0.47 -11.03
N VAL A 88 5.43 -0.63 -11.72
CA VAL A 88 6.62 0.23 -11.55
C VAL A 88 6.34 1.70 -11.88
N THR A 89 5.29 1.97 -12.65
CA THR A 89 4.87 3.33 -13.03
C THR A 89 4.28 4.15 -11.88
N LEU A 90 3.85 3.48 -10.81
CA LEU A 90 3.26 4.13 -9.62
C LEU A 90 4.27 4.38 -8.51
N VAL A 91 5.32 3.56 -8.47
CA VAL A 91 6.40 3.72 -7.49
C VAL A 91 7.33 4.82 -7.98
N PRO A 92 7.76 5.75 -7.11
CA PRO A 92 8.73 6.77 -7.49
C PRO A 92 9.97 6.18 -8.20
N VAL A 93 10.38 6.79 -9.29
CA VAL A 93 11.43 6.25 -10.17
C VAL A 93 12.75 5.99 -9.43
N TYR A 94 13.11 6.80 -8.44
CA TYR A 94 14.33 6.61 -7.67
C TYR A 94 14.29 5.34 -6.80
N ILE A 95 13.10 4.95 -6.31
CA ILE A 95 12.90 3.69 -5.58
C ILE A 95 13.06 2.52 -6.54
N THR A 96 12.34 2.54 -7.65
CA THR A 96 12.42 1.48 -8.68
C THR A 96 13.86 1.27 -9.15
N ARG A 97 14.57 2.36 -9.41
CA ARG A 97 15.99 2.32 -9.84
C ARG A 97 16.88 1.69 -8.78
N TYR A 98 16.71 2.07 -7.51
CA TYR A 98 17.44 1.49 -6.40
C TYR A 98 17.22 -0.02 -6.29
N ILE A 99 15.94 -0.45 -6.33
CA ILE A 99 15.59 -1.87 -6.21
C ILE A 99 16.14 -2.68 -7.39
N VAL A 100 15.97 -2.23 -8.62
CA VAL A 100 16.48 -2.92 -9.82
C VAL A 100 18.00 -3.10 -9.76
N ASN A 101 18.73 -2.09 -9.28
CA ASN A 101 20.19 -2.15 -9.21
C ASN A 101 20.69 -3.02 -8.05
N ARG A 102 20.01 -2.99 -6.91
CA ARG A 102 20.49 -3.66 -5.70
C ARG A 102 19.87 -5.03 -5.48
N TYR A 103 18.60 -5.18 -5.86
CA TYR A 103 17.81 -6.40 -5.65
C TYR A 103 17.12 -6.84 -6.95
N PRO A 104 17.87 -7.13 -8.03
CA PRO A 104 17.30 -7.33 -9.37
C PRO A 104 16.36 -8.52 -9.50
N LYS A 105 16.40 -9.47 -8.54
CA LYS A 105 15.53 -10.65 -8.51
C LYS A 105 14.27 -10.45 -7.68
N GLN A 106 14.11 -9.30 -7.06
CA GLN A 106 12.97 -9.00 -6.18
C GLN A 106 11.97 -8.10 -6.88
N LEU A 107 10.69 -8.28 -6.55
CA LEU A 107 9.60 -7.39 -6.92
C LEU A 107 9.21 -6.54 -5.71
N ILE A 108 8.70 -5.35 -5.96
CA ILE A 108 8.06 -4.54 -4.93
C ILE A 108 6.62 -5.02 -4.82
N ILE A 109 6.25 -5.56 -3.66
CA ILE A 109 4.92 -6.10 -3.39
C ILE A 109 4.05 -5.20 -2.52
N ASP A 110 4.66 -4.23 -1.85
CA ASP A 110 4.00 -3.22 -1.04
C ASP A 110 4.72 -1.89 -1.18
N CYS A 111 3.96 -0.82 -1.21
CA CYS A 111 4.48 0.55 -1.19
C CYS A 111 3.54 1.43 -0.36
N GLU A 112 4.04 1.96 0.72
CA GLU A 112 3.32 2.83 1.64
C GLU A 112 3.92 4.24 1.64
N LYS A 113 3.07 5.26 1.58
CA LYS A 113 3.47 6.64 1.81
C LYS A 113 3.58 6.89 3.31
N MET A 114 4.76 7.29 3.73
CA MET A 114 5.04 7.66 5.11
C MET A 114 5.22 9.17 5.24
N ARG A 115 5.19 9.67 6.47
CA ARG A 115 5.54 11.05 6.73
C ARG A 115 7.02 11.28 6.36
N GLY A 116 7.24 12.01 5.28
CA GLY A 116 8.58 12.35 4.79
C GLY A 116 9.23 11.32 3.87
N GLY A 117 8.48 10.34 3.36
CA GLY A 117 9.03 9.37 2.42
C GLY A 117 8.12 8.21 2.08
N TYR A 118 8.73 7.08 1.81
CA TYR A 118 8.06 5.84 1.42
C TYR A 118 8.69 4.64 2.11
N GLU A 119 7.89 3.62 2.36
CA GLU A 119 8.36 2.29 2.70
C GLU A 119 7.94 1.32 1.61
N VAL A 120 8.85 0.47 1.17
CA VAL A 120 8.54 -0.62 0.24
C VAL A 120 8.91 -1.96 0.86
N THR A 121 8.12 -2.98 0.53
CA THR A 121 8.38 -4.37 0.88
C THR A 121 8.65 -5.16 -0.38
N LEU A 122 9.70 -5.97 -0.37
CA LEU A 122 10.10 -6.83 -1.47
C LEU A 122 9.58 -8.25 -1.30
N THR A 123 9.60 -9.02 -2.39
CA THR A 123 9.15 -10.43 -2.40
C THR A 123 9.89 -11.33 -1.41
N ASN A 124 11.13 -10.99 -1.03
CA ASN A 124 11.89 -11.70 0.00
C ASN A 124 11.58 -11.25 1.44
N GLY A 125 10.63 -10.32 1.62
CA GLY A 125 10.23 -9.77 2.92
C GLY A 125 11.07 -8.59 3.41
N LEU A 126 12.07 -8.14 2.63
CA LEU A 126 12.89 -6.99 2.99
C LEU A 126 12.05 -5.71 2.94
N GLU A 127 12.10 -4.92 3.99
CA GLU A 127 11.45 -3.60 4.09
C GLU A 127 12.50 -2.50 3.99
N ILE A 128 12.26 -1.53 3.11
CA ILE A 128 13.20 -0.45 2.85
C ILE A 128 12.47 0.90 2.91
N GLN A 129 12.96 1.79 3.75
CA GLN A 129 12.46 3.15 3.87
C GLN A 129 13.32 4.14 3.07
N PHE A 130 12.65 5.04 2.39
CA PHE A 130 13.25 6.10 1.59
C PHE A 130 12.73 7.46 2.05
N ASP A 131 13.59 8.46 2.05
CA ASP A 131 13.16 9.85 2.15
C ASP A 131 12.67 10.38 0.78
N LEU A 132 12.14 11.59 0.76
CA LEU A 132 11.65 12.23 -0.47
C LEU A 132 12.77 12.61 -1.46
N ARG A 133 14.02 12.55 -1.03
CA ARG A 133 15.20 12.80 -1.87
C ARG A 133 15.74 11.54 -2.52
N GLY A 134 15.18 10.38 -2.16
CA GLY A 134 15.60 9.09 -2.67
C GLY A 134 16.70 8.42 -1.86
N ASN A 135 17.04 8.93 -0.68
CA ASN A 135 18.00 8.30 0.20
C ASN A 135 17.32 7.17 0.98
N VAL A 136 18.01 6.03 1.12
CA VAL A 136 17.61 4.96 2.03
C VAL A 136 17.86 5.41 3.46
N THR A 137 16.82 5.38 4.28
CA THR A 137 16.90 5.80 5.69
C THR A 137 16.88 4.61 6.65
N HIS A 138 16.30 3.49 6.23
CA HIS A 138 16.23 2.27 7.03
C HIS A 138 16.07 1.05 6.15
N VAL A 139 16.65 -0.07 6.56
CA VAL A 139 16.50 -1.39 5.94
C VAL A 139 16.27 -2.39 7.06
N ASP A 140 15.19 -3.18 6.96
CA ASP A 140 14.83 -4.22 7.91
C ASP A 140 14.55 -5.55 7.19
N ASP A 141 15.04 -6.66 7.74
CA ASP A 141 14.91 -8.01 7.20
C ASP A 141 14.34 -9.02 8.20
#